data_6af8b39602fab5ce2968644b2573a532
#
_entry.id   6af8b39602fab5ce2968644b2573a532
#
_cell.length_a   1.000
_cell.length_b   1.000
_cell.length_c   1.000
_cell.angle_alpha   90.00
_cell.angle_beta   90.00
_cell.angle_gamma   90.00
#
_symmetry.space_group_name_H-M   'P 1'
#
loop_
_entity.id
_entity.type
_entity.pdbx_description
1 polymer ?
#
loop_
_entity_poly.entity_id
_entity_poly.type
_entity_poly.pdbx_seq_one_letter_code
_entity_poly.pdbx_strand_id
1 'polypeptide(L)'
;MEELERYMKIVHYLMGIPPVRGGGMIKYATDLMIEQLRRGNDVILLIPGRVSFEKNAKCKIKKDKLYHGATVYRIDNALPVSVFNGIKDISLYTRSCDEAMVVSFFEEHKPDIFHIHTLMGLNKEWLGVAKSLKIPTVYTTHDYFGICPKGTLFKEEHVCEDSKWNTCEFCCVNAYSKKRLRIEQSKLYYFYRKNKWITGFVHKTPTIKIFKNMQALL
;
A
#
# COMPACT_ATOMS: atom_id res chain seq x y z
N MET A 1 32.73 4.69 -26.67
CA MET A 1 32.35 5.50 -25.50
C MET A 1 31.57 4.56 -24.60
N GLU A 2 32.20 4.08 -23.53
CA GLU A 2 31.46 3.35 -22.48
C GLU A 2 30.50 4.36 -21.83
N GLU A 3 29.22 4.16 -22.01
CA GLU A 3 28.18 4.84 -21.24
C GLU A 3 28.41 4.44 -19.78
N LEU A 4 28.93 5.35 -18.96
CA LEU A 4 29.05 5.15 -17.52
C LEU A 4 27.63 4.80 -17.00
N GLU A 5 27.40 3.53 -16.69
CA GLU A 5 26.15 3.09 -16.07
C GLU A 5 25.97 3.88 -14.78
N ARG A 6 25.09 4.88 -14.84
CA ARG A 6 24.74 5.68 -13.67
C ARG A 6 23.83 4.87 -12.76
N TYR A 7 24.36 4.40 -11.66
CA TYR A 7 23.55 3.77 -10.62
C TYR A 7 22.56 4.78 -10.01
N MET A 8 21.31 4.39 -9.96
CA MET A 8 20.22 5.23 -9.44
C MET A 8 19.78 4.76 -8.06
N LYS A 9 19.31 5.70 -7.26
CA LYS A 9 18.57 5.42 -6.03
C LYS A 9 17.09 5.52 -6.29
N ILE A 10 16.36 4.42 -6.10
CA ILE A 10 14.96 4.31 -6.46
C ILE A 10 14.14 4.00 -5.20
N VAL A 11 13.17 4.86 -4.89
CA VAL A 11 12.18 4.58 -3.85
C VAL A 11 10.93 4.01 -4.49
N HIS A 12 10.59 2.75 -4.19
CA HIS A 12 9.34 2.13 -4.59
C HIS A 12 8.29 2.27 -3.51
N TYR A 13 7.03 2.54 -3.89
CA TYR A 13 5.90 2.46 -2.99
C TYR A 13 4.96 1.31 -3.38
N LEU A 14 4.64 0.43 -2.42
CA LEU A 14 3.71 -0.69 -2.54
C LEU A 14 2.70 -0.68 -1.38
N MET A 15 1.52 -1.28 -1.58
CA MET A 15 0.52 -1.42 -0.51
C MET A 15 0.87 -2.48 0.56
N GLY A 16 2.05 -3.09 0.50
CA GLY A 16 2.55 -4.10 1.44
C GLY A 16 3.29 -5.24 0.75
N ILE A 17 3.79 -6.19 1.53
CA ILE A 17 4.56 -7.35 1.08
C ILE A 17 4.09 -8.64 1.79
N PRO A 18 4.44 -9.83 1.28
CA PRO A 18 4.18 -11.09 1.98
C PRO A 18 4.74 -11.11 3.41
N PRO A 19 4.09 -11.82 4.34
CA PRO A 19 2.90 -12.65 4.21
C PRO A 19 1.58 -11.87 4.32
N VAL A 20 1.62 -10.57 4.55
CA VAL A 20 0.42 -9.73 4.81
C VAL A 20 -0.31 -9.42 3.53
N ARG A 21 0.41 -9.07 2.49
CA ARG A 21 -0.11 -8.76 1.15
C ARG A 21 0.58 -9.62 0.10
N GLY A 22 -0.15 -9.98 -0.95
CA GLY A 22 0.31 -10.73 -2.10
C GLY A 22 -0.51 -10.36 -3.34
N GLY A 23 -0.17 -10.93 -4.48
CA GLY A 23 -0.87 -10.72 -5.75
C GLY A 23 0.07 -10.24 -6.87
N GLY A 24 -0.49 -10.07 -8.07
CA GLY A 24 0.27 -9.78 -9.29
C GLY A 24 1.09 -8.49 -9.22
N MET A 25 0.52 -7.40 -8.72
CA MET A 25 1.22 -6.13 -8.54
C MET A 25 2.46 -6.27 -7.63
N ILE A 26 2.32 -6.98 -6.50
CA ILE A 26 3.42 -7.15 -5.55
C ILE A 26 4.51 -8.02 -6.16
N LYS A 27 4.13 -9.09 -6.88
CA LYS A 27 5.10 -9.91 -7.60
C LYS A 27 5.84 -9.12 -8.68
N TYR A 28 5.12 -8.39 -9.53
CA TYR A 28 5.72 -7.53 -10.55
C TYR A 28 6.73 -6.55 -9.97
N ALA A 29 6.32 -5.79 -8.95
CA ALA A 29 7.20 -4.81 -8.33
C ALA A 29 8.40 -5.47 -7.61
N THR A 30 8.21 -6.63 -7.00
CA THR A 30 9.31 -7.39 -6.39
C THR A 30 10.32 -7.85 -7.43
N ASP A 31 9.86 -8.42 -8.55
CA ASP A 31 10.73 -8.87 -9.65
C ASP A 31 11.51 -7.68 -10.25
N LEU A 32 10.85 -6.53 -10.43
CA LEU A 32 11.48 -5.29 -10.89
C LEU A 32 12.57 -4.80 -9.93
N MET A 33 12.27 -4.73 -8.62
CA MET A 33 13.23 -4.32 -7.60
C MET A 33 14.45 -5.23 -7.55
N ILE A 34 14.25 -6.56 -7.64
CA ILE A 34 15.35 -7.53 -7.67
C ILE A 34 16.26 -7.29 -8.89
N GLU A 35 15.67 -7.05 -10.06
CA GLU A 35 16.44 -6.79 -11.28
C GLU A 35 17.19 -5.45 -11.19
N GLN A 36 16.60 -4.42 -10.61
CA GLN A 36 17.26 -3.14 -10.38
C GLN A 36 18.45 -3.27 -9.42
N LEU A 37 18.29 -4.02 -8.32
CA LEU A 37 19.39 -4.34 -7.39
C LEU A 37 20.51 -5.12 -8.09
N ARG A 38 20.15 -6.11 -8.93
CA ARG A 38 21.12 -6.90 -9.70
C ARG A 38 21.95 -6.03 -10.66
N ARG A 39 21.36 -4.94 -11.16
CA ARG A 39 22.01 -3.93 -12.00
C ARG A 39 22.79 -2.88 -11.19
N GLY A 40 22.93 -3.04 -9.89
CA GLY A 40 23.71 -2.17 -9.01
C GLY A 40 22.97 -0.93 -8.49
N ASN A 41 21.67 -0.77 -8.77
CA ASN A 41 20.90 0.35 -8.23
C ASN A 41 20.67 0.20 -6.72
N ASP A 42 20.53 1.32 -6.01
CA ASP A 42 20.10 1.37 -4.60
C ASP A 42 18.57 1.41 -4.55
N VAL A 43 17.95 0.39 -3.95
CA VAL A 43 16.51 0.25 -3.93
C VAL A 43 15.97 0.34 -2.50
N ILE A 44 15.06 1.28 -2.30
CA ILE A 44 14.30 1.48 -1.07
C ILE A 44 12.84 1.10 -1.35
N LEU A 45 12.26 0.32 -0.46
CA LEU A 45 10.85 -0.05 -0.50
C LEU A 45 10.09 0.64 0.63
N LEU A 46 9.11 1.47 0.27
CA LEU A 46 8.20 2.14 1.18
C LEU A 46 6.84 1.45 1.16
N ILE A 47 6.30 1.11 2.33
CA ILE A 47 5.01 0.42 2.46
C ILE A 47 4.17 1.02 3.59
N PRO A 48 2.83 0.91 3.55
CA PRO A 48 1.98 1.20 4.70
C PRO A 48 2.34 0.26 5.85
N GLY A 49 2.50 0.85 7.01
CA GLY A 49 2.81 0.14 8.24
C GLY A 49 1.58 -0.22 9.06
N ARG A 50 1.75 -0.24 10.36
CA ARG A 50 0.72 -0.63 11.32
C ARG A 50 -0.12 0.57 11.72
N VAL A 51 -1.42 0.34 11.89
CA VAL A 51 -2.34 1.37 12.37
C VAL A 51 -2.49 1.25 13.88
N SER A 52 -2.27 2.36 14.60
CA SER A 52 -2.54 2.47 16.04
C SER A 52 -4.04 2.60 16.29
N PHE A 53 -4.49 2.13 17.46
CA PHE A 53 -5.85 2.37 17.93
C PHE A 53 -6.03 3.75 18.58
N GLU A 54 -4.96 4.50 18.81
CA GLU A 54 -5.02 5.85 19.32
C GLU A 54 -5.77 6.80 18.37
N LYS A 55 -6.59 7.69 18.95
CA LYS A 55 -7.56 8.48 18.20
C LYS A 55 -6.91 9.47 17.22
N ASN A 56 -5.72 9.97 17.52
CA ASN A 56 -4.98 10.96 16.73
C ASN A 56 -3.53 10.55 16.46
N ALA A 57 -3.30 9.25 16.26
CA ALA A 57 -1.96 8.76 16.01
C ALA A 57 -1.39 9.37 14.72
N LYS A 58 -0.26 10.06 14.84
CA LYS A 58 0.46 10.67 13.73
C LYS A 58 1.16 9.61 12.88
N CYS A 59 1.34 9.89 11.58
CA CYS A 59 2.20 9.11 10.71
C CYS A 59 3.64 9.11 11.25
N LYS A 60 4.31 7.96 11.13
CA LYS A 60 5.73 7.81 11.49
C LYS A 60 6.40 6.86 10.53
N ILE A 61 7.55 7.23 10.01
CA ILE A 61 8.38 6.35 9.18
C ILE A 61 9.28 5.51 10.11
N LYS A 62 9.36 4.22 9.83
CA LYS A 62 10.23 3.29 10.55
C LYS A 62 10.94 2.37 9.59
N LYS A 63 12.24 2.22 9.76
CA LYS A 63 13.02 1.20 9.07
C LYS A 63 12.59 -0.20 9.52
N ASP A 64 12.47 -1.11 8.57
CA ASP A 64 12.14 -2.53 8.80
C ASP A 64 13.28 -3.43 8.29
N LYS A 65 13.05 -4.73 8.29
CA LYS A 65 13.99 -5.72 7.76
C LYS A 65 14.11 -5.57 6.24
N LEU A 66 15.24 -6.00 5.70
CA LEU A 66 15.43 -6.08 4.25
C LEU A 66 14.41 -7.02 3.60
N TYR A 67 14.03 -6.68 2.39
CA TYR A 67 13.17 -7.50 1.55
C TYR A 67 13.84 -7.72 0.18
N HIS A 68 14.30 -8.94 -0.10
CA HIS A 68 15.08 -9.27 -1.29
C HIS A 68 16.28 -8.35 -1.58
N GLY A 69 16.91 -7.82 -0.52
CA GLY A 69 18.04 -6.89 -0.64
C GLY A 69 17.65 -5.40 -0.58
N ALA A 70 16.41 -5.05 -0.87
CA ALA A 70 15.92 -3.68 -0.74
C ALA A 70 15.75 -3.27 0.73
N THR A 71 16.13 -2.03 1.07
CA THR A 71 15.86 -1.47 2.40
C THR A 71 14.39 -1.11 2.53
N VAL A 72 13.71 -1.64 3.55
CA VAL A 72 12.28 -1.42 3.76
C VAL A 72 12.03 -0.34 4.79
N TYR A 73 11.13 0.60 4.46
CA TYR A 73 10.55 1.56 5.39
C TYR A 73 9.04 1.41 5.46
N ARG A 74 8.49 1.51 6.66
CA ARG A 74 7.04 1.50 6.90
C ARG A 74 6.56 2.86 7.32
N ILE A 75 5.41 3.26 6.78
CA ILE A 75 4.65 4.43 7.22
C ILE A 75 3.60 3.94 8.23
N ASP A 76 3.93 3.92 9.52
CA ASP A 76 2.95 3.61 10.56
C ASP A 76 1.86 4.71 10.59
N ASN A 77 0.61 4.33 10.75
CA ASN A 77 -0.58 5.19 10.66
C ASN A 77 -0.81 5.87 9.30
N ALA A 78 -0.31 5.29 8.22
CA ALA A 78 -0.66 5.67 6.85
C ALA A 78 -2.16 5.60 6.58
N LEU A 79 -2.60 5.99 5.38
CA LEU A 79 -3.99 5.79 4.97
C LEU A 79 -4.35 4.31 4.93
N PRO A 80 -5.64 3.96 5.08
CA PRO A 80 -6.06 2.57 4.99
C PRO A 80 -5.84 2.00 3.58
N VAL A 81 -5.55 0.70 3.52
CA VAL A 81 -5.50 -0.08 2.28
C VAL A 81 -6.82 -0.85 2.15
N SER A 82 -7.71 -0.37 1.29
CA SER A 82 -9.04 -0.97 1.09
C SER A 82 -9.02 -2.20 0.18
N VAL A 83 -7.93 -2.39 -0.59
CA VAL A 83 -7.88 -3.37 -1.69
C VAL A 83 -9.09 -3.15 -2.61
N PHE A 84 -9.78 -4.19 -3.07
CA PHE A 84 -10.92 -4.06 -3.98
C PHE A 84 -12.29 -3.97 -3.26
N ASN A 85 -12.29 -3.69 -1.96
CA ASN A 85 -13.55 -3.59 -1.18
C ASN A 85 -14.22 -2.22 -1.26
N GLY A 86 -13.54 -1.24 -1.82
CA GLY A 86 -14.06 0.13 -1.95
C GLY A 86 -13.85 0.99 -0.71
N ILE A 87 -14.38 2.21 -0.76
CA ILE A 87 -14.29 3.24 0.26
C ILE A 87 -15.69 3.54 0.80
N LYS A 88 -15.91 3.34 2.10
CA LYS A 88 -17.18 3.66 2.78
C LYS A 88 -17.15 5.04 3.44
N ASP A 89 -16.00 5.42 3.99
CA ASP A 89 -15.79 6.70 4.68
C ASP A 89 -14.59 7.39 4.10
N ILE A 90 -14.82 8.35 3.23
CA ILE A 90 -13.78 9.09 2.51
C ILE A 90 -12.83 9.82 3.47
N SER A 91 -13.33 10.26 4.64
CA SER A 91 -12.53 10.99 5.61
C SER A 91 -11.32 10.20 6.12
N LEU A 92 -11.39 8.86 6.05
CA LEU A 92 -10.28 7.99 6.42
C LEU A 92 -9.16 8.00 5.38
N TYR A 93 -9.49 8.27 4.11
CA TYR A 93 -8.59 8.19 2.97
C TYR A 93 -8.06 9.56 2.53
N THR A 94 -8.55 10.64 3.14
CA THR A 94 -8.12 12.01 2.87
C THR A 94 -7.34 12.64 4.02
N ARG A 95 -6.98 11.86 5.04
CA ARG A 95 -6.18 12.36 6.17
C ARG A 95 -4.80 12.79 5.69
N SER A 96 -4.38 13.95 6.16
CA SER A 96 -3.03 14.45 5.94
C SER A 96 -1.99 13.73 6.80
N CYS A 97 -0.76 13.67 6.32
CA CYS A 97 0.42 13.36 7.12
C CYS A 97 1.30 14.62 7.28
N ASP A 98 2.28 14.54 8.15
CA ASP A 98 3.24 15.62 8.36
C ASP A 98 4.17 15.74 7.14
N GLU A 99 4.09 16.88 6.43
CA GLU A 99 4.96 17.15 5.27
C GLU A 99 6.43 17.19 5.66
N ALA A 100 6.77 17.73 6.85
CA ALA A 100 8.16 17.79 7.30
C ALA A 100 8.78 16.38 7.44
N MET A 101 7.98 15.39 7.87
CA MET A 101 8.42 14.00 7.91
C MET A 101 8.73 13.45 6.50
N VAL A 102 7.93 13.81 5.51
CA VAL A 102 8.12 13.36 4.12
C VAL A 102 9.34 14.06 3.50
N VAL A 103 9.49 15.37 3.74
CA VAL A 103 10.66 16.15 3.31
C VAL A 103 11.92 15.53 3.88
N SER A 104 11.97 15.31 5.21
CA SER A 104 13.13 14.71 5.87
C SER A 104 13.50 13.34 5.28
N PHE A 105 12.50 12.52 4.95
CA PHE A 105 12.75 11.22 4.31
C PHE A 105 13.40 11.37 2.93
N PHE A 106 12.89 12.25 2.08
CA PHE A 106 13.45 12.45 0.75
C PHE A 106 14.82 13.15 0.78
N GLU A 107 15.03 14.08 1.71
CA GLU A 107 16.34 14.74 1.88
C GLU A 107 17.41 13.78 2.42
N GLU A 108 17.04 12.86 3.33
CA GLU A 108 17.93 11.83 3.84
C GLU A 108 18.34 10.86 2.74
N HIS A 109 17.37 10.41 1.94
CA HIS A 109 17.62 9.35 0.97
C HIS A 109 17.99 9.85 -0.42
N LYS A 110 17.61 11.08 -0.80
CA LYS A 110 17.89 11.72 -2.10
C LYS A 110 17.65 10.79 -3.30
N PRO A 111 16.44 10.27 -3.47
CA PRO A 111 16.18 9.35 -4.57
C PRO A 111 16.22 10.06 -5.92
N ASP A 112 16.74 9.39 -6.94
CA ASP A 112 16.64 9.81 -8.33
C ASP A 112 15.23 9.62 -8.89
N ILE A 113 14.48 8.63 -8.35
CA ILE A 113 13.12 8.28 -8.79
C ILE A 113 12.27 7.88 -7.60
N PHE A 114 11.03 8.39 -7.55
CA PHE A 114 9.96 7.87 -6.70
C PHE A 114 8.96 7.08 -7.54
N HIS A 115 9.00 5.74 -7.45
CA HIS A 115 8.18 4.82 -8.25
C HIS A 115 6.99 4.30 -7.44
N ILE A 116 5.79 4.66 -7.85
CA ILE A 116 4.53 4.33 -7.19
C ILE A 116 3.83 3.22 -7.97
N HIS A 117 3.45 2.13 -7.28
CA HIS A 117 2.71 1.02 -7.87
C HIS A 117 1.23 1.02 -7.51
N THR A 118 0.83 1.80 -6.53
CA THR A 118 -0.58 2.03 -6.17
C THR A 118 -0.71 3.29 -5.32
N LEU A 119 -1.86 3.94 -5.39
CA LEU A 119 -2.19 5.07 -4.51
C LEU A 119 -2.83 4.62 -3.18
N MET A 120 -3.16 3.31 -3.04
CA MET A 120 -3.77 2.77 -1.82
C MET A 120 -2.82 2.89 -0.63
N GLY A 121 -3.25 3.56 0.41
CA GLY A 121 -2.46 3.73 1.62
C GLY A 121 -1.45 4.90 1.59
N LEU A 122 -1.26 5.57 0.46
CA LEU A 122 -0.33 6.69 0.28
C LEU A 122 -1.04 8.02 0.58
N ASN A 123 -0.48 8.81 1.48
CA ASN A 123 -0.97 10.18 1.72
C ASN A 123 -0.53 11.10 0.56
N LYS A 124 -1.38 12.06 0.19
CA LYS A 124 -1.14 13.00 -0.92
C LYS A 124 0.15 13.83 -0.76
N GLU A 125 0.57 14.07 0.47
CA GLU A 125 1.78 14.81 0.82
C GLU A 125 3.04 14.20 0.21
N TRP A 126 3.10 12.87 0.05
CA TRP A 126 4.20 12.20 -0.63
C TRP A 126 4.37 12.67 -2.08
N LEU A 127 3.26 12.82 -2.80
CA LEU A 127 3.27 13.34 -4.18
C LEU A 127 3.60 14.84 -4.22
N GLY A 128 3.01 15.61 -3.30
CA GLY A 128 3.23 17.06 -3.19
C GLY A 128 4.70 17.39 -2.91
N VAL A 129 5.30 16.71 -1.92
CA VAL A 129 6.70 16.90 -1.54
C VAL A 129 7.65 16.41 -2.63
N ALA A 130 7.40 15.24 -3.23
CA ALA A 130 8.22 14.78 -4.35
C ALA A 130 8.25 15.80 -5.49
N LYS A 131 7.09 16.39 -5.83
CA LYS A 131 6.99 17.45 -6.82
C LYS A 131 7.76 18.71 -6.42
N SER A 132 7.64 19.18 -5.17
CA SER A 132 8.33 20.37 -4.68
C SER A 132 9.85 20.22 -4.68
N LEU A 133 10.34 19.01 -4.35
CA LEU A 133 11.76 18.65 -4.39
C LEU A 133 12.25 18.26 -5.78
N LYS A 134 11.40 18.35 -6.81
CA LYS A 134 11.70 17.97 -8.20
C LYS A 134 12.19 16.53 -8.36
N ILE A 135 11.70 15.61 -7.51
CA ILE A 135 11.98 14.18 -7.62
C ILE A 135 11.10 13.60 -8.73
N PRO A 136 11.67 13.04 -9.80
CA PRO A 136 10.92 12.36 -10.85
C PRO A 136 10.03 11.27 -10.26
N THR A 137 8.73 11.32 -10.59
CA THR A 137 7.75 10.36 -10.08
C THR A 137 7.21 9.52 -11.23
N VAL A 138 7.33 8.20 -11.10
CA VAL A 138 6.78 7.20 -12.02
C VAL A 138 5.59 6.54 -11.36
N TYR A 139 4.49 6.37 -12.08
CA TYR A 139 3.32 5.62 -11.62
C TYR A 139 3.02 4.47 -12.58
N THR A 140 3.22 3.24 -12.12
CA THR A 140 2.76 2.04 -12.85
C THR A 140 1.37 1.68 -12.38
N THR A 141 0.40 1.78 -13.28
CA THR A 141 -1.01 1.50 -13.01
C THR A 141 -1.25 -0.01 -13.01
N HIS A 142 -1.58 -0.57 -11.87
CA HIS A 142 -1.97 -1.97 -11.69
C HIS A 142 -3.46 -2.12 -11.37
N ASP A 143 -4.08 -1.03 -10.99
CA ASP A 143 -5.49 -0.93 -10.63
C ASP A 143 -6.03 0.47 -11.01
N TYR A 144 -7.32 0.65 -10.84
CA TYR A 144 -8.01 1.91 -11.15
C TYR A 144 -8.27 2.77 -9.90
N PHE A 145 -7.55 2.56 -8.80
CA PHE A 145 -7.85 3.24 -7.52
C PHE A 145 -7.78 4.77 -7.62
N GLY A 146 -6.97 5.32 -8.52
CA GLY A 146 -6.90 6.76 -8.75
C GLY A 146 -8.19 7.40 -9.29
N ILE A 147 -9.07 6.60 -9.92
CA ILE A 147 -10.33 7.06 -10.53
C ILE A 147 -11.56 6.27 -10.07
N CYS A 148 -11.35 5.10 -9.46
CA CYS A 148 -12.42 4.25 -8.95
C CYS A 148 -12.16 3.89 -7.47
N PRO A 149 -13.04 4.26 -6.53
CA PRO A 149 -12.83 3.95 -5.11
C PRO A 149 -12.79 2.44 -4.81
N LYS A 150 -13.32 1.61 -5.70
CA LYS A 150 -13.25 0.14 -5.63
C LYS A 150 -11.99 -0.42 -6.28
N GLY A 151 -11.30 0.35 -7.12
CA GLY A 151 -10.08 -0.03 -7.81
C GLY A 151 -10.27 -0.95 -9.01
N THR A 152 -11.51 -1.36 -9.34
CA THR A 152 -11.79 -2.34 -10.40
C THR A 152 -12.33 -1.73 -11.68
N LEU A 153 -12.91 -0.54 -11.63
CA LEU A 153 -13.67 0.12 -12.71
C LEU A 153 -14.75 -0.79 -13.31
N PHE A 154 -15.34 -1.66 -12.48
CA PHE A 154 -16.29 -2.67 -12.89
C PHE A 154 -17.50 -2.70 -11.96
N LYS A 155 -18.70 -2.65 -12.53
CA LYS A 155 -19.97 -2.61 -11.82
C LYS A 155 -21.01 -3.45 -12.57
N GLU A 156 -21.72 -4.34 -11.87
CA GLU A 156 -22.87 -5.08 -12.41
C GLU A 156 -22.57 -5.72 -13.79
N GLU A 157 -21.45 -6.45 -13.89
CA GLU A 157 -21.01 -7.19 -15.09
C GLU A 157 -20.56 -6.35 -16.29
N HIS A 158 -20.39 -5.03 -16.14
CA HIS A 158 -19.88 -4.16 -17.20
C HIS A 158 -18.82 -3.15 -16.70
N VAL A 159 -18.05 -2.60 -17.61
CA VAL A 159 -17.08 -1.54 -17.33
C VAL A 159 -17.83 -0.28 -16.90
N CYS A 160 -17.36 0.34 -15.81
CA CYS A 160 -17.96 1.57 -15.30
C CYS A 160 -17.48 2.77 -16.14
N GLU A 161 -18.39 3.37 -16.90
CA GLU A 161 -18.11 4.57 -17.71
C GLU A 161 -18.39 5.87 -16.94
N ASP A 162 -19.13 5.79 -15.83
CA ASP A 162 -19.52 6.94 -15.01
C ASP A 162 -18.84 6.89 -13.65
N SER A 163 -17.84 7.75 -13.44
CA SER A 163 -17.11 7.89 -12.19
C SER A 163 -17.71 8.93 -11.22
N LYS A 164 -19.00 9.24 -11.32
CA LYS A 164 -19.66 10.17 -10.40
C LYS A 164 -19.75 9.56 -9.00
N TRP A 165 -19.34 10.34 -8.00
CA TRP A 165 -19.30 9.89 -6.61
C TRP A 165 -20.61 9.29 -6.11
N ASN A 166 -21.76 9.87 -6.48
CA ASN A 166 -23.08 9.37 -6.07
C ASN A 166 -23.33 7.92 -6.53
N THR A 167 -22.83 7.55 -7.71
CA THR A 167 -22.91 6.18 -8.21
C THR A 167 -21.91 5.26 -7.50
N CYS A 168 -20.72 5.77 -7.15
CA CYS A 168 -19.67 5.01 -6.48
C CYS A 168 -20.04 4.61 -5.05
N GLU A 169 -20.88 5.39 -4.36
CA GLU A 169 -21.35 5.07 -3.01
C GLU A 169 -22.09 3.72 -2.98
N PHE A 170 -22.97 3.46 -3.96
CA PHE A 170 -23.68 2.18 -4.09
C PHE A 170 -22.72 1.02 -4.38
N CYS A 171 -21.67 1.22 -5.20
CA CYS A 171 -20.66 0.21 -5.44
C CYS A 171 -19.86 -0.14 -4.20
N CYS A 172 -19.72 0.79 -3.27
CA CYS A 172 -18.91 0.66 -2.06
C CYS A 172 -19.73 0.28 -0.82
N VAL A 173 -21.02 -0.10 -0.95
CA VAL A 173 -21.91 -0.44 0.17
C VAL A 173 -21.29 -1.52 1.08
N ASN A 174 -20.59 -2.49 0.50
CA ASN A 174 -19.91 -3.59 1.21
C ASN A 174 -18.48 -3.28 1.63
N ALA A 175 -18.04 -2.01 1.49
CA ALA A 175 -16.69 -1.60 1.87
C ALA A 175 -16.47 -1.80 3.38
N TYR A 176 -15.22 -2.07 3.73
CA TYR A 176 -14.86 -2.34 5.11
C TYR A 176 -15.10 -1.16 6.03
N SER A 177 -15.69 -1.46 7.19
CA SER A 177 -15.86 -0.46 8.24
C SER A 177 -14.51 -0.01 8.81
N LYS A 178 -14.48 1.20 9.40
CA LYS A 178 -13.30 1.72 10.11
C LYS A 178 -12.71 0.75 11.14
N LYS A 179 -13.56 0.05 11.88
CA LYS A 179 -13.12 -0.96 12.86
C LYS A 179 -12.39 -2.12 12.17
N ARG A 180 -12.94 -2.65 11.09
CA ARG A 180 -12.36 -3.76 10.35
C ARG A 180 -11.01 -3.38 9.72
N LEU A 181 -10.92 -2.23 9.06
CA LEU A 181 -9.67 -1.72 8.48
C LEU A 181 -8.55 -1.58 9.53
N ARG A 182 -8.88 -1.08 10.73
CA ARG A 182 -7.94 -0.99 11.84
C ARG A 182 -7.47 -2.36 12.34
N ILE A 183 -8.37 -3.34 12.44
CA ILE A 183 -8.00 -4.70 12.84
C ILE A 183 -7.07 -5.32 11.82
N GLU A 184 -7.41 -5.27 10.52
CA GLU A 184 -6.61 -5.86 9.44
C GLU A 184 -5.22 -5.22 9.26
N GLN A 185 -5.05 -3.98 9.70
CA GLN A 185 -3.76 -3.27 9.67
C GLN A 185 -3.11 -3.16 11.06
N SER A 186 -3.64 -3.86 12.07
CA SER A 186 -3.09 -3.85 13.44
C SER A 186 -1.85 -4.74 13.59
N LYS A 187 -1.08 -4.47 14.67
CA LYS A 187 0.05 -5.34 15.07
C LYS A 187 -0.39 -6.78 15.30
N LEU A 188 -1.56 -6.98 15.91
CA LEU A 188 -2.10 -8.31 16.22
C LEU A 188 -2.41 -9.09 14.95
N TYR A 189 -3.05 -8.46 13.96
CA TYR A 189 -3.35 -9.10 12.69
C TYR A 189 -2.08 -9.43 11.90
N TYR A 190 -1.09 -8.51 11.92
CA TYR A 190 0.22 -8.77 11.31
C TYR A 190 0.90 -9.99 11.95
N PHE A 191 0.92 -10.07 13.28
CA PHE A 191 1.47 -11.20 14.01
C PHE A 191 0.74 -12.51 13.68
N TYR A 192 -0.60 -12.47 13.65
CA TYR A 192 -1.44 -13.60 13.24
C TYR A 192 -1.10 -14.10 11.82
N ARG A 193 -1.02 -13.20 10.85
CA ARG A 193 -0.68 -13.54 9.47
C ARG A 193 0.73 -14.10 9.30
N LYS A 194 1.67 -13.65 10.13
CA LYS A 194 3.07 -14.09 10.09
C LYS A 194 3.24 -15.49 10.68
N ASN A 195 2.44 -15.89 11.65
CA ASN A 195 2.56 -17.18 12.34
C ASN A 195 1.65 -18.24 11.70
N LYS A 196 2.19 -18.97 10.73
CA LYS A 196 1.47 -20.08 10.06
C LYS A 196 0.91 -21.12 11.04
N TRP A 197 1.56 -21.32 12.19
CA TRP A 197 1.13 -22.25 13.22
C TRP A 197 -0.21 -21.83 13.85
N ILE A 198 -0.36 -20.55 14.17
CA ILE A 198 -1.61 -19.98 14.70
C ILE A 198 -2.72 -20.06 13.66
N THR A 199 -2.40 -19.81 12.36
CA THR A 199 -3.40 -19.91 11.27
C THR A 199 -3.88 -21.35 11.08
N GLY A 200 -3.01 -22.36 11.26
CA GLY A 200 -3.40 -23.78 11.20
C GLY A 200 -4.34 -24.20 12.32
N PHE A 201 -4.15 -23.68 13.54
CA PHE A 201 -4.99 -23.98 14.69
C PHE A 201 -6.38 -23.34 14.58
N VAL A 202 -6.43 -22.10 14.12
CA VAL A 202 -7.67 -21.32 13.97
C VAL A 202 -8.59 -21.86 12.86
N HIS A 203 -8.05 -22.53 11.85
CA HIS A 203 -8.86 -23.22 10.83
C HIS A 203 -9.68 -24.40 11.38
N LYS A 204 -9.42 -24.84 12.60
CA LYS A 204 -10.17 -25.94 13.25
C LYS A 204 -11.32 -25.48 14.18
N THR A 205 -11.50 -24.16 14.39
CA THR A 205 -12.54 -23.64 15.27
C THR A 205 -13.76 -23.11 14.48
N PRO A 206 -15.03 -23.34 14.95
CA PRO A 206 -16.25 -22.99 14.24
C PRO A 206 -16.41 -21.49 13.92
N THR A 207 -15.82 -20.63 14.72
CA THR A 207 -15.88 -19.17 14.54
C THR A 207 -15.22 -18.68 13.24
N ILE A 208 -14.39 -19.52 12.60
CA ILE A 208 -13.64 -19.21 11.39
C ILE A 208 -14.36 -19.66 10.12
N LYS A 209 -15.47 -20.37 10.21
CA LYS A 209 -16.33 -20.57 9.05
C LYS A 209 -16.74 -19.22 8.41
N ILE A 210 -16.89 -18.17 9.21
CA ILE A 210 -17.17 -16.81 8.72
C ILE A 210 -16.04 -16.25 7.86
N PHE A 211 -14.77 -16.51 8.21
CA PHE A 211 -13.60 -16.06 7.42
C PHE A 211 -13.37 -16.92 6.17
N LYS A 212 -13.66 -18.23 6.22
CA LYS A 212 -13.56 -19.10 5.04
C LYS A 212 -14.58 -18.77 3.97
N ASN A 213 -15.82 -18.46 4.34
CA ASN A 213 -16.84 -18.05 3.38
C ASN A 213 -16.57 -16.70 2.72
N MET A 214 -15.69 -15.87 3.30
CA MET A 214 -15.24 -14.63 2.68
C MET A 214 -14.10 -14.81 1.68
N GLN A 215 -13.31 -15.90 1.77
CA GLN A 215 -12.29 -16.25 0.80
C GLN A 215 -12.81 -17.10 -0.37
N ALA A 216 -13.94 -17.73 -0.22
CA ALA A 216 -14.60 -18.52 -1.26
C ALA A 216 -15.50 -17.68 -2.20
N LEU A 217 -15.62 -16.37 -1.94
CA LEU A 217 -16.33 -15.38 -2.77
C LEU A 217 -15.36 -14.42 -3.50
N LEU A 218 -14.07 -14.74 -3.49
CA LEU A 218 -13.02 -14.20 -4.33
C LEU A 218 -12.52 -15.29 -5.28
#